data_0ee8277c8e94e86261b80963aa200b26
#
_entry.id   0ee8277c8e94e86261b80963aa200b26
#
_cell.length_a   1.000
_cell.length_b   1.000
_cell.length_c   1.000
_cell.angle_alpha   90.00
_cell.angle_beta   90.00
_cell.angle_gamma   90.00
#
_symmetry.space_group_name_H-M   'P 1'
#
loop_
_entity.id
_entity.type
_entity.pdbx_description
1 polymer ?
#
loop_
_entity_poly.entity_id
_entity_poly.type
_entity_poly.pdbx_seq_one_letter_code
_entity_poly.pdbx_strand_id
1 'polypeptide(L)'
;MSIIPASVPAPVLPRRRQLLFGTMFVSAAVAMFEFSLVASYLAERAGKRNVWLTENSIPLTQPNMQFAALILGSIFVQWAVWAIARNERGQAYLALGCTAVMAAAFLNQTTFLWQRVGMTMAQAEGPFFYAVTGANFAFIALALGFILLMAFRALVGQPAAALFWHVNVALYAVVWLAVYIMK
;
A
#
# COMPACT_ATOMS: atom_id res chain seq x y z
N MET A 1 19.13 -2.64 59.19
CA MET A 1 17.96 -3.06 58.38
C MET A 1 18.06 -2.32 57.07
N SER A 2 18.67 -2.93 56.03
CA SER A 2 18.86 -2.29 54.73
C SER A 2 17.56 -2.45 53.93
N ILE A 3 16.88 -1.33 53.65
CA ILE A 3 15.72 -1.30 52.77
C ILE A 3 16.25 -1.47 51.34
N ILE A 4 16.12 -2.67 50.80
CA ILE A 4 16.37 -2.92 49.37
C ILE A 4 15.30 -2.11 48.62
N PRO A 5 15.67 -1.14 47.78
CA PRO A 5 14.66 -0.42 46.98
C PRO A 5 13.99 -1.44 46.05
N ALA A 6 12.65 -1.49 46.10
CA ALA A 6 11.86 -2.30 45.18
C ALA A 6 12.29 -1.92 43.75
N SER A 7 12.71 -2.92 42.98
CA SER A 7 13.10 -2.74 41.60
C SER A 7 11.94 -2.09 40.84
N VAL A 8 12.15 -0.86 40.36
CA VAL A 8 11.18 -0.18 39.51
C VAL A 8 10.99 -1.04 38.27
N PRO A 9 9.79 -1.52 37.99
CA PRO A 9 9.57 -2.34 36.80
C PRO A 9 9.97 -1.55 35.55
N ALA A 10 10.69 -2.21 34.64
CA ALA A 10 11.12 -1.60 33.39
C ALA A 10 9.91 -0.96 32.67
N PRO A 11 10.05 0.27 32.15
CA PRO A 11 8.96 0.94 31.47
C PRO A 11 8.51 0.13 30.24
N VAL A 12 7.33 -0.44 30.31
CA VAL A 12 6.73 -1.15 29.18
C VAL A 12 6.25 -0.10 28.18
N LEU A 13 6.76 -0.16 26.94
CA LEU A 13 6.33 0.73 25.88
C LEU A 13 4.80 0.62 25.67
N PRO A 14 4.07 1.74 25.56
CA PRO A 14 2.63 1.71 25.32
C PRO A 14 2.32 0.87 24.09
N ARG A 15 1.32 0.01 24.17
CA ARG A 15 0.92 -0.94 23.11
C ARG A 15 0.77 -0.28 21.72
N ARG A 16 0.37 0.98 21.67
CA ARG A 16 0.27 1.80 20.44
C ARG A 16 1.63 2.04 19.77
N ARG A 17 2.70 2.21 20.55
CA ARG A 17 4.06 2.41 20.01
C ARG A 17 4.62 1.10 19.46
N GLN A 18 4.38 -0.02 20.12
CA GLN A 18 4.81 -1.33 19.64
C GLN A 18 4.20 -1.66 18.27
N LEU A 19 2.88 -1.43 18.10
CA LEU A 19 2.21 -1.65 16.82
C LEU A 19 2.77 -0.74 15.72
N LEU A 20 3.03 0.53 16.03
CA LEU A 20 3.60 1.47 15.07
C LEU A 20 5.00 1.05 14.62
N PHE A 21 5.89 0.68 15.55
CA PHE A 21 7.23 0.18 15.22
C PHE A 21 7.17 -1.10 14.39
N GLY A 22 6.33 -2.06 14.77
CA GLY A 22 6.12 -3.28 14.00
C GLY A 22 5.66 -2.97 12.57
N THR A 23 4.74 -2.03 12.42
CA THR A 23 4.26 -1.59 11.09
C THR A 23 5.36 -0.90 10.28
N MET A 24 6.25 -0.12 10.91
CA MET A 24 7.41 0.47 10.22
C MET A 24 8.33 -0.61 9.63
N PHE A 25 8.65 -1.65 10.41
CA PHE A 25 9.48 -2.75 9.90
C PHE A 25 8.80 -3.52 8.76
N VAL A 26 7.50 -3.82 8.89
CA VAL A 26 6.74 -4.47 7.81
C VAL A 26 6.70 -3.58 6.58
N SER A 27 6.48 -2.27 6.74
CA SER A 27 6.46 -1.31 5.62
C SER A 27 7.83 -1.25 4.92
N ALA A 28 8.92 -1.28 5.68
CA ALA A 28 10.27 -1.32 5.12
C ALA A 28 10.51 -2.62 4.32
N ALA A 29 10.11 -3.76 4.83
CA ALA A 29 10.20 -5.04 4.12
C ALA A 29 9.38 -5.05 2.82
N VAL A 30 8.15 -4.53 2.86
CA VAL A 30 7.29 -4.36 1.68
C VAL A 30 7.96 -3.44 0.66
N ALA A 31 8.54 -2.32 1.10
CA ALA A 31 9.24 -1.40 0.22
C ALA A 31 10.45 -2.06 -0.46
N MET A 32 11.27 -2.78 0.29
CA MET A 32 12.43 -3.50 -0.27
C MET A 32 12.00 -4.54 -1.30
N PHE A 33 10.93 -5.28 -1.01
CA PHE A 33 10.38 -6.27 -1.95
C PHE A 33 9.89 -5.60 -3.23
N GLU A 34 9.10 -4.53 -3.12
CA GLU A 34 8.55 -3.82 -4.28
C GLU A 34 9.66 -3.17 -5.13
N PHE A 35 10.66 -2.54 -4.50
CA PHE A 35 11.82 -2.00 -5.23
C PHE A 35 12.60 -3.08 -5.96
N SER A 36 12.74 -4.28 -5.39
CA SER A 36 13.41 -5.39 -6.06
C SER A 36 12.63 -5.86 -7.29
N LEU A 37 11.30 -5.92 -7.23
CA LEU A 37 10.45 -6.24 -8.38
C LEU A 37 10.55 -5.17 -9.48
N VAL A 38 10.47 -3.89 -9.10
CA VAL A 38 10.62 -2.77 -10.05
C VAL A 38 12.00 -2.77 -10.70
N ALA A 39 13.06 -3.02 -9.92
CA ALA A 39 14.42 -3.12 -10.45
C ALA A 39 14.55 -4.27 -11.45
N SER A 40 13.96 -5.44 -11.15
CA SER A 40 13.94 -6.59 -12.05
C SER A 40 13.17 -6.28 -13.34
N TYR A 41 12.01 -5.61 -13.23
CA TYR A 41 11.22 -5.15 -14.38
C TYR A 41 12.05 -4.22 -15.29
N LEU A 42 12.73 -3.24 -14.71
CA LEU A 42 13.55 -2.26 -15.45
C LEU A 42 14.79 -2.90 -16.08
N ALA A 43 15.44 -3.85 -15.39
CA ALA A 43 16.59 -4.60 -15.91
C ALA A 43 16.21 -5.47 -17.11
N GLU A 44 15.11 -6.21 -17.03
CA GLU A 44 14.62 -7.02 -18.15
C GLU A 44 14.21 -6.15 -19.34
N ARG A 45 13.52 -5.05 -19.09
CA ARG A 45 13.17 -4.08 -20.13
C ARG A 45 14.41 -3.51 -20.82
N ALA A 46 15.45 -3.17 -20.06
CA ALA A 46 16.69 -2.66 -20.63
C ALA A 46 17.41 -3.69 -21.50
N GLY A 47 17.36 -4.96 -21.10
CA GLY A 47 17.95 -6.08 -21.85
C GLY A 47 17.18 -6.48 -23.11
N LYS A 48 15.87 -6.26 -23.14
CA LYS A 48 14.96 -6.72 -24.20
C LYS A 48 14.26 -5.59 -24.96
N ARG A 49 14.87 -4.41 -25.09
CA ARG A 49 14.26 -3.20 -25.70
C ARG A 49 13.57 -3.44 -27.03
N ASN A 50 14.14 -4.31 -27.88
CA ASN A 50 13.66 -4.53 -29.25
C ASN A 50 12.38 -5.38 -29.32
N VAL A 51 12.03 -6.08 -28.24
CA VAL A 51 10.85 -6.97 -28.17
C VAL A 51 9.88 -6.56 -27.05
N TRP A 52 10.22 -5.52 -26.28
CA TRP A 52 9.43 -5.08 -25.13
C TRP A 52 8.23 -4.26 -25.59
N LEU A 53 7.01 -4.69 -25.20
CA LEU A 53 5.74 -4.03 -25.57
C LEU A 53 5.52 -3.82 -27.07
N THR A 54 6.09 -4.67 -27.94
CA THR A 54 5.93 -4.56 -29.40
C THR A 54 4.52 -4.91 -29.83
N GLU A 55 3.88 -5.86 -29.15
CA GLU A 55 2.54 -6.39 -29.50
C GLU A 55 1.43 -5.80 -28.59
N ASN A 56 1.80 -5.28 -27.41
CA ASN A 56 0.85 -4.83 -26.40
C ASN A 56 1.07 -3.36 -26.02
N SER A 57 -0.01 -2.65 -25.80
CA SER A 57 0.03 -1.30 -25.23
C SER A 57 -0.62 -1.28 -23.84
N ILE A 58 0.07 -0.74 -22.85
CA ILE A 58 -0.51 -0.54 -21.53
C ILE A 58 -1.29 0.78 -21.53
N PRO A 59 -2.63 0.75 -21.36
CA PRO A 59 -3.44 1.98 -21.32
C PRO A 59 -3.13 2.77 -20.04
N LEU A 60 -3.05 4.09 -20.14
CA LEU A 60 -2.75 4.97 -18.99
C LEU A 60 -4.00 5.34 -18.16
N THR A 61 -5.19 5.13 -18.71
CA THR A 61 -6.44 5.55 -18.04
C THR A 61 -6.60 4.85 -16.70
N GLN A 62 -6.46 3.52 -16.66
CA GLN A 62 -6.63 2.74 -15.43
C GLN A 62 -5.57 3.08 -14.38
N PRO A 63 -4.26 3.09 -14.68
CA PRO A 63 -3.22 3.48 -13.72
C PRO A 63 -3.40 4.89 -13.15
N ASN A 64 -3.85 5.84 -13.97
CA ASN A 64 -4.12 7.20 -13.51
C ASN A 64 -5.33 7.24 -12.54
N MET A 65 -6.40 6.51 -12.85
CA MET A 65 -7.55 6.37 -11.95
C MET A 65 -7.17 5.67 -10.64
N GLN A 66 -6.33 4.63 -10.71
CA GLN A 66 -5.78 3.94 -9.53
C GLN A 66 -4.99 4.92 -8.66
N PHE A 67 -4.10 5.70 -9.26
CA PHE A 67 -3.29 6.66 -8.52
C PHE A 67 -4.15 7.75 -7.87
N ALA A 68 -5.12 8.30 -8.59
CA ALA A 68 -6.07 9.26 -8.03
C ALA A 68 -6.86 8.68 -6.85
N ALA A 69 -7.36 7.43 -6.96
CA ALA A 69 -8.05 6.75 -5.86
C ALA A 69 -7.16 6.58 -4.63
N LEU A 70 -5.88 6.21 -4.80
CA LEU A 70 -4.94 6.07 -3.69
C LEU A 70 -4.62 7.40 -3.01
N ILE A 71 -4.45 8.49 -3.77
CA ILE A 71 -4.24 9.84 -3.22
C ILE A 71 -5.48 10.28 -2.41
N LEU A 72 -6.69 10.12 -2.96
CA LEU A 72 -7.92 10.42 -2.22
C LEU A 72 -8.05 9.56 -0.96
N GLY A 73 -7.72 8.28 -1.05
CA GLY A 73 -7.67 7.39 0.10
C GLY A 73 -6.68 7.85 1.17
N SER A 74 -5.55 8.46 0.78
CA SER A 74 -4.58 9.05 1.71
C SER A 74 -5.16 10.26 2.47
N ILE A 75 -5.93 11.09 1.79
CA ILE A 75 -6.61 12.22 2.44
C ILE A 75 -7.64 11.69 3.46
N PHE A 76 -8.44 10.70 3.09
CA PHE A 76 -9.45 10.14 3.96
C PHE A 76 -8.86 9.40 5.17
N VAL A 77 -7.82 8.58 4.98
CA VAL A 77 -7.18 7.88 6.11
C VAL A 77 -6.54 8.87 7.08
N GLN A 78 -5.98 9.97 6.58
CA GLN A 78 -5.42 11.02 7.43
C GLN A 78 -6.53 11.79 8.17
N TRP A 79 -7.66 12.07 7.52
CA TRP A 79 -8.83 12.62 8.19
C TRP A 79 -9.33 11.70 9.32
N ALA A 80 -9.37 10.39 9.10
CA ALA A 80 -9.72 9.44 10.15
C ALA A 80 -8.80 9.54 11.37
N VAL A 81 -7.48 9.66 11.17
CA VAL A 81 -6.51 9.85 12.26
C VAL A 81 -6.81 11.13 13.06
N TRP A 82 -7.12 12.24 12.39
CA TRP A 82 -7.47 13.51 13.04
C TRP A 82 -8.80 13.44 13.78
N ALA A 83 -9.81 12.80 13.21
CA ALA A 83 -11.11 12.63 13.85
C ALA A 83 -10.99 11.81 15.15
N ILE A 84 -10.16 10.76 15.14
CA ILE A 84 -9.87 9.96 16.35
C ILE A 84 -9.18 10.79 17.42
N ALA A 85 -8.23 11.64 17.04
CA ALA A 85 -7.52 12.52 17.99
C ALA A 85 -8.46 13.50 18.69
N ARG A 86 -9.60 13.84 18.06
CA ARG A 86 -10.66 14.71 18.60
C ARG A 86 -11.81 13.95 19.26
N ASN A 87 -11.73 12.62 19.40
CA ASN A 87 -12.81 11.74 19.85
C ASN A 87 -14.08 11.76 18.97
N GLU A 88 -13.98 12.19 17.73
CA GLU A 88 -15.09 12.25 16.77
C GLU A 88 -15.25 10.91 16.03
N ARG A 89 -15.69 9.87 16.73
CA ARG A 89 -15.75 8.50 16.21
C ARG A 89 -16.59 8.36 14.94
N GLY A 90 -17.73 9.08 14.86
CA GLY A 90 -18.60 9.04 13.68
C GLY A 90 -17.87 9.50 12.41
N GLN A 91 -17.14 10.60 12.48
CA GLN A 91 -16.33 11.11 11.36
C GLN A 91 -15.18 10.15 11.02
N ALA A 92 -14.56 9.54 12.04
CA ALA A 92 -13.50 8.56 11.82
C ALA A 92 -14.00 7.34 11.02
N TYR A 93 -15.17 6.78 11.38
CA TYR A 93 -15.76 5.67 10.63
C TYR A 93 -16.17 6.07 9.21
N LEU A 94 -16.72 7.26 9.02
CA LEU A 94 -17.05 7.78 7.69
C LEU A 94 -15.79 7.88 6.81
N ALA A 95 -14.72 8.48 7.36
CA ALA A 95 -13.45 8.64 6.65
C ALA A 95 -12.81 7.29 6.29
N LEU A 96 -12.86 6.31 7.21
CA LEU A 96 -12.38 4.95 6.94
C LEU A 96 -13.23 4.23 5.89
N GLY A 97 -14.55 4.44 5.91
CA GLY A 97 -15.45 3.94 4.87
C GLY A 97 -15.08 4.49 3.49
N CYS A 98 -14.83 5.79 3.39
CA CYS A 98 -14.35 6.41 2.16
C CYS A 98 -12.99 5.83 1.71
N THR A 99 -12.05 5.62 2.65
CA THR A 99 -10.76 4.98 2.34
C THR A 99 -10.96 3.56 1.81
N ALA A 100 -11.86 2.79 2.42
CA ALA A 100 -12.17 1.42 1.98
C ALA A 100 -12.76 1.39 0.56
N VAL A 101 -13.63 2.36 0.22
CA VAL A 101 -14.18 2.51 -1.14
C VAL A 101 -13.06 2.83 -2.14
N MET A 102 -12.11 3.71 -1.79
CA MET A 102 -10.96 4.02 -2.65
C MET A 102 -10.05 2.81 -2.85
N ALA A 103 -9.80 2.02 -1.80
CA ALA A 103 -9.06 0.76 -1.91
C ALA A 103 -9.78 -0.24 -2.83
N ALA A 104 -11.07 -0.42 -2.66
CA ALA A 104 -11.88 -1.30 -3.52
C ALA A 104 -11.88 -0.83 -4.97
N ALA A 105 -11.95 0.49 -5.22
CA ALA A 105 -11.83 1.06 -6.55
C ALA A 105 -10.46 0.75 -7.18
N PHE A 106 -9.36 0.88 -6.43
CA PHE A 106 -8.03 0.48 -6.89
C PHE A 106 -7.98 -0.99 -7.28
N LEU A 107 -8.45 -1.89 -6.41
CA LEU A 107 -8.44 -3.33 -6.66
C LEU A 107 -9.28 -3.70 -7.89
N ASN A 108 -10.46 -3.10 -8.03
CA ASN A 108 -11.31 -3.31 -9.20
C ASN A 108 -10.65 -2.80 -10.49
N GLN A 109 -10.03 -1.62 -10.47
CA GLN A 109 -9.32 -1.08 -11.63
C GLN A 109 -8.09 -1.92 -12.01
N THR A 110 -7.42 -2.55 -11.04
CA THR A 110 -6.29 -3.44 -11.32
C THR A 110 -6.76 -4.71 -12.05
N THR A 111 -7.83 -5.34 -11.60
CA THR A 111 -8.38 -6.52 -12.28
C THR A 111 -8.87 -6.17 -13.68
N PHE A 112 -9.50 -5.02 -13.86
CA PHE A 112 -9.92 -4.54 -15.15
C PHE A 112 -8.74 -4.24 -16.10
N LEU A 113 -7.66 -3.65 -15.56
CA LEU A 113 -6.42 -3.42 -16.30
C LEU A 113 -5.83 -4.74 -16.82
N TRP A 114 -5.75 -5.77 -15.98
CA TRP A 114 -5.23 -7.08 -16.37
C TRP A 114 -6.05 -7.72 -17.51
N GLN A 115 -7.37 -7.59 -17.48
CA GLN A 115 -8.24 -8.07 -18.55
C GLN A 115 -8.06 -7.29 -19.88
N ARG A 116 -7.73 -6.00 -19.78
CA ARG A 116 -7.57 -5.12 -20.94
C ARG A 116 -6.21 -5.22 -21.61
N VAL A 117 -5.16 -5.44 -20.85
CA VAL A 117 -3.79 -5.48 -21.37
C VAL A 117 -3.57 -6.72 -22.22
N GLY A 118 -4.21 -7.85 -21.92
CA GLY A 118 -4.15 -9.08 -22.69
C GLY A 118 -2.76 -9.73 -22.78
N MET A 119 -1.80 -9.31 -21.93
CA MET A 119 -0.47 -9.91 -21.87
C MET A 119 -0.53 -11.37 -21.41
N THR A 120 0.31 -12.21 -22.01
CA THR A 120 0.45 -13.61 -21.60
C THR A 120 1.76 -13.80 -20.82
N MET A 121 1.83 -14.86 -20.02
CA MET A 121 3.07 -15.22 -19.30
C MET A 121 4.19 -15.70 -20.24
N ALA A 122 3.89 -15.98 -21.51
CA ALA A 122 4.88 -16.37 -22.51
C ALA A 122 5.60 -15.16 -23.14
N GLN A 123 5.02 -13.97 -23.02
CA GLN A 123 5.63 -12.73 -23.52
C GLN A 123 6.72 -12.24 -22.54
N ALA A 124 7.73 -11.55 -23.08
CA ALA A 124 8.89 -11.11 -22.30
C ALA A 124 8.53 -10.21 -21.10
N GLU A 125 7.54 -9.35 -21.28
CA GLU A 125 7.06 -8.37 -20.29
C GLU A 125 6.02 -8.94 -19.33
N GLY A 126 5.26 -9.98 -19.72
CA GLY A 126 4.11 -10.49 -18.99
C GLY A 126 4.41 -10.86 -17.53
N PRO A 127 5.37 -11.77 -17.27
CA PRO A 127 5.68 -12.19 -15.90
C PRO A 127 6.06 -11.02 -14.97
N PHE A 128 6.88 -10.10 -15.46
CA PHE A 128 7.34 -8.95 -14.68
C PHE A 128 6.23 -7.91 -14.44
N PHE A 129 5.41 -7.66 -15.46
CA PHE A 129 4.24 -6.78 -15.33
C PHE A 129 3.26 -7.31 -14.27
N TYR A 130 2.90 -8.60 -14.35
CA TYR A 130 1.99 -9.19 -13.37
C TYR A 130 2.60 -9.34 -11.99
N ALA A 131 3.92 -9.59 -11.87
CA ALA A 131 4.59 -9.64 -10.58
C ALA A 131 4.55 -8.29 -9.87
N VAL A 132 4.91 -7.19 -10.55
CA VAL A 132 4.90 -5.84 -9.97
C VAL A 132 3.48 -5.40 -9.64
N THR A 133 2.56 -5.48 -10.60
CA THR A 133 1.17 -5.02 -10.38
C THR A 133 0.40 -5.92 -9.40
N GLY A 134 0.70 -7.22 -9.38
CA GLY A 134 0.14 -8.19 -8.45
C GLY A 134 0.62 -7.97 -7.02
N ALA A 135 1.89 -7.64 -6.82
CA ALA A 135 2.43 -7.26 -5.51
C ALA A 135 1.72 -6.02 -4.96
N ASN A 136 1.58 -4.96 -5.76
CA ASN A 136 0.80 -3.77 -5.39
C ASN A 136 -0.66 -4.11 -5.04
N PHE A 137 -1.32 -4.93 -5.86
CA PHE A 137 -2.67 -5.41 -5.58
C PHE A 137 -2.75 -6.07 -4.20
N ALA A 138 -1.83 -6.99 -3.91
CA ALA A 138 -1.79 -7.71 -2.63
C ALA A 138 -1.54 -6.77 -1.45
N PHE A 139 -0.61 -5.82 -1.60
CA PHE A 139 -0.29 -4.87 -0.52
C PHE A 139 -1.41 -3.88 -0.24
N ILE A 140 -2.13 -3.40 -1.25
CA ILE A 140 -3.32 -2.55 -1.04
C ILE A 140 -4.47 -3.37 -0.44
N ALA A 141 -4.65 -4.62 -0.82
CA ALA A 141 -5.62 -5.51 -0.18
C ALA A 141 -5.28 -5.75 1.31
N LEU A 142 -4.01 -5.95 1.65
CA LEU A 142 -3.53 -6.03 3.04
C LEU A 142 -3.74 -4.72 3.80
N ALA A 143 -3.48 -3.57 3.17
CA ALA A 143 -3.71 -2.26 3.76
C ALA A 143 -5.21 -2.05 4.06
N LEU A 144 -6.10 -2.42 3.14
CA LEU A 144 -7.54 -2.42 3.35
C LEU A 144 -7.93 -3.32 4.53
N GLY A 145 -7.44 -4.57 4.56
CA GLY A 145 -7.68 -5.49 5.67
C GLY A 145 -7.21 -4.93 7.01
N PHE A 146 -6.06 -4.26 7.03
CA PHE A 146 -5.53 -3.62 8.24
C PHE A 146 -6.42 -2.45 8.70
N ILE A 147 -6.87 -1.59 7.78
CA ILE A 147 -7.80 -0.49 8.08
C ILE A 147 -9.12 -1.04 8.66
N LEU A 148 -9.70 -2.06 8.04
CA LEU A 148 -10.93 -2.70 8.53
C LEU A 148 -10.73 -3.32 9.90
N LEU A 149 -9.63 -4.04 10.12
CA LEU A 149 -9.31 -4.62 11.43
C LEU A 149 -9.21 -3.55 12.52
N MET A 150 -8.59 -2.40 12.22
CA MET A 150 -8.51 -1.28 13.17
C MET A 150 -9.87 -0.62 13.41
N ALA A 151 -10.72 -0.54 12.40
CA ALA A 151 -12.10 -0.05 12.55
C ALA A 151 -12.91 -0.95 13.50
N PHE A 152 -12.83 -2.28 13.33
CA PHE A 152 -13.50 -3.23 14.23
C PHE A 152 -12.92 -3.25 15.65
N ARG A 153 -11.65 -2.89 15.84
CA ARG A 153 -11.00 -2.80 17.15
C ARG A 153 -11.13 -1.42 17.81
N ALA A 154 -12.28 -0.78 17.63
CA ALA A 154 -12.58 0.54 18.22
C ALA A 154 -11.52 1.60 17.90
N LEU A 155 -10.96 1.57 16.70
CA LEU A 155 -10.00 2.54 16.16
C LEU A 155 -8.61 2.54 16.86
N VAL A 156 -8.31 1.51 17.63
CA VAL A 156 -7.01 1.34 18.28
C VAL A 156 -5.95 1.00 17.22
N GLY A 157 -4.87 1.77 17.14
CA GLY A 157 -3.78 1.52 16.19
C GLY A 157 -3.96 2.16 14.80
N GLN A 158 -4.96 3.01 14.63
CA GLN A 158 -5.21 3.71 13.36
C GLN A 158 -4.00 4.45 12.76
N PRO A 159 -3.10 5.11 13.55
CA PRO A 159 -1.88 5.71 13.00
C PRO A 159 -0.94 4.71 12.34
N ALA A 160 -0.91 3.45 12.81
CA ALA A 160 -0.12 2.39 12.18
C ALA A 160 -0.72 1.96 10.83
N ALA A 161 -2.05 1.82 10.75
CA ALA A 161 -2.73 1.51 9.50
C ALA A 161 -2.58 2.65 8.47
N ALA A 162 -2.67 3.90 8.92
CA ALA A 162 -2.44 5.07 8.06
C ALA A 162 -0.99 5.11 7.53
N LEU A 163 0.00 4.84 8.38
CA LEU A 163 1.40 4.74 7.95
C LEU A 163 1.56 3.68 6.85
N PHE A 164 1.04 2.47 7.07
CA PHE A 164 1.13 1.39 6.09
C PHE A 164 0.44 1.77 4.77
N TRP A 165 -0.70 2.44 4.83
CA TRP A 165 -1.39 2.98 3.65
C TRP A 165 -0.50 3.96 2.88
N HIS A 166 0.04 4.98 3.54
CA HIS A 166 0.86 6.01 2.88
C HIS A 166 2.12 5.43 2.23
N VAL A 167 2.77 4.45 2.88
CA VAL A 167 3.92 3.76 2.29
C VAL A 167 3.52 3.05 1.00
N ASN A 168 2.39 2.33 0.98
CA ASN A 168 1.92 1.66 -0.24
C ASN A 168 1.54 2.64 -1.35
N VAL A 169 0.98 3.80 -1.03
CA VAL A 169 0.71 4.86 -2.02
C VAL A 169 2.00 5.41 -2.61
N ALA A 170 3.03 5.64 -1.78
CA ALA A 170 4.34 6.07 -2.26
C ALA A 170 5.00 5.02 -3.15
N LEU A 171 4.91 3.74 -2.81
CA LEU A 171 5.42 2.63 -3.62
C LEU A 171 4.67 2.54 -4.96
N TYR A 172 3.35 2.68 -4.94
CA TYR A 172 2.57 2.73 -6.18
C TYR A 172 2.98 3.90 -7.08
N ALA A 173 3.32 5.06 -6.53
CA ALA A 173 3.84 6.18 -7.34
C ALA A 173 5.12 5.81 -8.10
N VAL A 174 6.02 5.03 -7.47
CA VAL A 174 7.24 4.52 -8.12
C VAL A 174 6.88 3.53 -9.23
N VAL A 175 5.97 2.59 -8.96
CA VAL A 175 5.49 1.63 -9.97
C VAL A 175 4.78 2.36 -11.12
N TRP A 176 3.94 3.33 -10.81
CA TRP A 176 3.25 4.15 -11.81
C TRP A 176 4.24 4.83 -12.76
N LEU A 177 5.30 5.42 -12.19
CA LEU A 177 6.36 6.05 -12.98
C LEU A 177 7.13 5.02 -13.82
N ALA A 178 7.61 3.93 -13.20
CA ALA A 178 8.49 2.95 -13.84
C ALA A 178 7.79 2.11 -14.91
N VAL A 179 6.56 1.68 -14.64
CA VAL A 179 5.83 0.72 -15.51
C VAL A 179 4.97 1.44 -16.54
N TYR A 180 4.33 2.57 -16.19
CA TYR A 180 3.32 3.20 -17.04
C TYR A 180 3.82 4.47 -17.75
N ILE A 181 4.69 5.26 -17.12
CA ILE A 181 5.18 6.50 -17.72
C ILE A 181 6.47 6.28 -18.50
N MET A 182 7.42 5.54 -17.93
CA MET A 182 8.74 5.32 -18.55
C MET A 182 8.73 4.20 -19.61
N LYS A 183 7.61 3.90 -20.24
CA LYS A 183 7.40 2.81 -21.22
C LYS A 183 8.56 2.59 -22.17
#